data_038cf6f49b948a2b149b4230bafd1ada
#
_entry.id   038cf6f49b948a2b149b4230bafd1ada
#
_cell.length_a   1.000
_cell.length_b   1.000
_cell.length_c   1.000
_cell.angle_alpha   90.00
_cell.angle_beta   90.00
_cell.angle_gamma   90.00
#
_symmetry.space_group_name_H-M   'P 1'
#
loop_
_entity.id
_entity.type
_entity.pdbx_description
1 polymer ?
#
loop_
_entity_poly.entity_id
_entity_poly.type
_entity_poly.pdbx_seq_one_letter_code
_entity_poly.pdbx_strand_id
1 'polypeptide(L)'
;MDTPIDTQMQASQDPAARAATPDSEATGYGQFCPVAMAAEIFCTRWTPLILRELLCGSRHFNDLKRGVPRISPTLLSRRLKELQQDGLLISQNGEYRLTPAGEDLRELVMGLGFWGTRWVDTHKSLKNLDPSLLMWDMRRHLDPQPLPPRRCTIQFNFPELSNRRDWWLVVNAGDVDLCQTDPGFEVDLYVETPLKSMTSIWMGVSTVAAEIAAGRFDVSGDKEMARHMQAWLGLSPFAKAQKPAAPVQPTPRVPYLKVAQG
;
A
#
# COMPACT_ATOMS: atom_id res chain seq x y z
N MET A 1 15.06 -89.48 17.74
CA MET A 1 14.81 -89.06 16.39
C MET A 1 14.79 -87.55 16.42
N ASP A 2 15.96 -87.01 16.16
CA ASP A 2 16.28 -85.60 16.36
C ASP A 2 15.95 -84.75 15.08
N THR A 3 15.33 -83.66 15.31
CA THR A 3 15.11 -82.68 14.30
C THR A 3 15.92 -81.39 14.67
N PRO A 4 16.79 -80.88 13.81
CA PRO A 4 17.60 -79.70 14.15
C PRO A 4 16.83 -78.39 13.98
N ILE A 5 17.09 -77.47 14.90
CA ILE A 5 16.59 -76.11 14.96
C ILE A 5 17.39 -75.26 14.00
N ASP A 6 16.70 -74.67 13.03
CA ASP A 6 17.26 -73.77 12.09
C ASP A 6 17.20 -72.34 12.64
N THR A 7 18.37 -71.74 12.95
CA THR A 7 18.51 -70.41 13.49
C THR A 7 18.65 -69.43 12.34
N GLN A 8 17.58 -68.75 11.98
CA GLN A 8 17.65 -67.62 11.04
C GLN A 8 18.04 -66.36 11.79
N MET A 9 19.20 -65.86 11.49
CA MET A 9 19.71 -64.53 11.85
C MET A 9 18.85 -63.48 11.16
N GLN A 10 18.10 -62.72 11.93
CA GLN A 10 17.46 -61.46 11.48
C GLN A 10 18.51 -60.37 11.44
N ALA A 11 18.82 -59.88 10.23
CA ALA A 11 19.57 -58.69 9.99
C ALA A 11 18.74 -57.45 10.41
N SER A 12 19.22 -56.72 11.39
CA SER A 12 18.70 -55.45 11.80
C SER A 12 18.90 -54.42 10.64
N GLN A 13 17.79 -53.96 10.08
CA GLN A 13 17.79 -52.83 9.17
C GLN A 13 17.80 -51.56 10.00
N ASP A 14 18.91 -50.83 9.91
CA ASP A 14 19.14 -49.50 10.48
C ASP A 14 18.31 -48.48 9.67
N PRO A 15 17.38 -47.70 10.30
CA PRO A 15 16.54 -46.73 9.58
C PRO A 15 17.21 -45.34 9.39
N ALA A 16 18.54 -45.23 9.47
CA ALA A 16 19.25 -43.95 9.47
C ALA A 16 19.91 -43.57 8.14
N ALA A 17 19.32 -43.95 7.00
CA ALA A 17 19.82 -43.48 5.69
C ALA A 17 18.65 -43.06 4.80
N ARG A 18 17.84 -42.09 5.28
CA ARG A 18 16.95 -41.37 4.38
C ARG A 18 17.76 -40.20 3.81
N ALA A 19 18.32 -40.40 2.65
CA ALA A 19 19.00 -39.39 1.88
C ALA A 19 18.11 -38.14 1.77
N ALA A 20 18.57 -37.02 2.31
CA ALA A 20 18.01 -35.71 2.09
C ALA A 20 18.02 -35.41 0.59
N THR A 21 16.86 -35.18 0.02
CA THR A 21 16.72 -34.68 -1.35
C THR A 21 17.25 -33.24 -1.38
N PRO A 22 18.17 -32.89 -2.30
CA PRO A 22 18.85 -31.58 -2.29
C PRO A 22 18.08 -30.48 -3.03
N ASP A 23 16.74 -30.42 -2.99
CA ASP A 23 15.97 -29.47 -3.80
C ASP A 23 14.94 -28.61 -3.05
N SER A 24 15.05 -28.45 -1.72
CA SER A 24 14.17 -27.54 -0.97
C SER A 24 14.91 -26.37 -0.28
N GLU A 25 16.21 -26.19 -0.51
CA GLU A 25 17.03 -25.19 0.15
C GLU A 25 17.58 -24.15 -0.81
N ALA A 26 16.77 -23.25 -1.36
CA ALA A 26 17.30 -21.95 -1.85
C ALA A 26 16.20 -20.98 -2.25
N THR A 27 15.31 -20.63 -1.34
CA THR A 27 14.41 -19.50 -1.58
C THR A 27 14.90 -18.19 -0.95
N GLY A 28 16.01 -18.21 -0.21
CA GLY A 28 16.61 -17.04 0.43
C GLY A 28 17.94 -16.62 -0.24
N TYR A 29 18.47 -15.45 0.15
CA TYR A 29 19.78 -14.96 -0.29
C TYR A 29 20.95 -15.79 0.27
N GLY A 30 20.71 -16.62 1.29
CA GLY A 30 21.73 -17.44 1.94
C GLY A 30 22.85 -16.62 2.60
N GLN A 31 22.54 -15.41 3.06
CA GLN A 31 23.52 -14.50 3.64
C GLN A 31 23.18 -14.17 5.10
N PHE A 32 24.19 -14.12 5.97
CA PHE A 32 24.03 -13.66 7.34
C PHE A 32 23.86 -12.15 7.47
N CYS A 33 23.95 -11.41 6.39
CA CYS A 33 23.79 -9.95 6.37
C CYS A 33 22.36 -9.55 6.79
N PRO A 34 22.19 -8.70 7.81
CA PRO A 34 20.85 -8.25 8.25
C PRO A 34 20.01 -7.61 7.14
N VAL A 35 20.67 -6.95 6.17
CA VAL A 35 19.98 -6.38 4.99
C VAL A 35 19.39 -7.48 4.12
N ALA A 36 20.14 -8.58 3.88
CA ALA A 36 19.65 -9.71 3.11
C ALA A 36 18.47 -10.39 3.83
N MET A 37 18.62 -10.64 5.13
CA MET A 37 17.55 -11.24 5.95
C MET A 37 16.27 -10.38 5.92
N ALA A 38 16.38 -9.07 6.09
CA ALA A 38 15.24 -8.16 6.01
C ALA A 38 14.65 -8.11 4.59
N ALA A 39 15.47 -8.16 3.55
CA ALA A 39 15.04 -8.13 2.17
C ALA A 39 14.24 -9.38 1.77
N GLU A 40 14.54 -10.55 2.31
CA GLU A 40 13.75 -11.77 2.08
C GLU A 40 12.27 -11.59 2.45
N ILE A 41 12.00 -10.86 3.54
CA ILE A 41 10.65 -10.55 4.00
C ILE A 41 10.11 -9.33 3.24
N PHE A 42 10.80 -8.20 3.37
CA PHE A 42 10.29 -6.89 2.94
C PHE A 42 10.21 -6.73 1.42
N CYS A 43 11.20 -7.24 0.66
CA CYS A 43 11.23 -7.09 -0.79
C CYS A 43 10.37 -8.11 -1.54
N THR A 44 9.68 -8.99 -0.83
CA THR A 44 8.70 -9.89 -1.43
C THR A 44 7.56 -9.08 -2.06
N ARG A 45 7.24 -9.41 -3.33
CA ARG A 45 6.20 -8.67 -4.07
C ARG A 45 4.89 -8.56 -3.28
N TRP A 46 4.32 -7.36 -3.21
CA TRP A 46 3.14 -6.91 -2.49
C TRP A 46 3.37 -6.60 -1.02
N THR A 47 4.37 -7.14 -0.36
CA THR A 47 4.64 -6.94 1.08
C THR A 47 4.72 -5.46 1.46
N PRO A 48 5.52 -4.60 0.81
CA PRO A 48 5.56 -3.18 1.17
C PRO A 48 4.21 -2.47 1.03
N LEU A 49 3.38 -2.87 0.06
CA LEU A 49 2.07 -2.28 -0.16
C LEU A 49 1.04 -2.74 0.88
N ILE A 50 1.09 -4.00 1.30
CA ILE A 50 0.24 -4.53 2.37
C ILE A 50 0.61 -3.87 3.70
N LEU A 51 1.90 -3.75 4.00
CA LEU A 51 2.39 -3.04 5.19
C LEU A 51 1.94 -1.58 5.18
N ARG A 52 2.03 -0.89 4.04
CA ARG A 52 1.50 0.48 3.89
C ARG A 52 0.02 0.55 4.29
N GLU A 53 -0.81 -0.36 3.82
CA GLU A 53 -2.23 -0.39 4.14
C GLU A 53 -2.48 -0.59 5.64
N LEU A 54 -1.78 -1.53 6.27
CA LEU A 54 -1.86 -1.76 7.71
C LEU A 54 -1.39 -0.53 8.51
N LEU A 55 -0.29 0.09 8.11
CA LEU A 55 0.25 1.32 8.70
C LEU A 55 -0.69 2.52 8.54
N CYS A 56 -1.49 2.54 7.46
CA CYS A 56 -2.54 3.53 7.23
C CYS A 56 -3.87 3.21 7.95
N GLY A 57 -3.90 2.17 8.79
CA GLY A 57 -5.06 1.84 9.62
C GLY A 57 -6.04 0.84 9.03
N SER A 58 -5.81 0.27 7.83
CA SER A 58 -6.62 -0.84 7.33
C SER A 58 -6.50 -2.04 8.26
N ARG A 59 -7.63 -2.59 8.71
CA ARG A 59 -7.67 -3.72 9.67
C ARG A 59 -8.36 -4.96 9.12
N HIS A 60 -9.23 -4.82 8.12
CA HIS A 60 -9.99 -5.92 7.58
C HIS A 60 -9.49 -6.32 6.19
N PHE A 61 -9.69 -7.59 5.84
CA PHE A 61 -9.27 -8.13 4.55
C PHE A 61 -9.77 -7.30 3.36
N ASN A 62 -11.03 -6.87 3.41
CA ASN A 62 -11.63 -6.10 2.33
C ASN A 62 -11.01 -4.70 2.19
N ASP A 63 -10.61 -4.08 3.29
CA ASP A 63 -9.94 -2.77 3.28
C ASP A 63 -8.53 -2.89 2.71
N LEU A 64 -7.77 -3.91 3.13
CA LEU A 64 -6.48 -4.24 2.56
C LEU A 64 -6.60 -4.50 1.04
N LYS A 65 -7.63 -5.24 0.63
CA LYS A 65 -7.89 -5.52 -0.80
C LYS A 65 -8.22 -4.25 -1.60
N ARG A 66 -8.94 -3.28 -1.00
CA ARG A 66 -9.21 -1.96 -1.62
C ARG A 66 -7.93 -1.16 -1.83
N GLY A 67 -7.04 -1.16 -0.85
CA GLY A 67 -5.76 -0.46 -0.92
C GLY A 67 -4.73 -1.13 -1.84
N VAL A 68 -4.91 -2.42 -2.17
CA VAL A 68 -4.05 -3.15 -3.11
C VAL A 68 -4.91 -3.83 -4.18
N PRO A 69 -5.59 -3.06 -5.06
CA PRO A 69 -6.68 -3.58 -5.90
C PRO A 69 -6.26 -4.66 -6.90
N ARG A 70 -4.99 -4.67 -7.32
CA ARG A 70 -4.46 -5.63 -8.32
C ARG A 70 -3.97 -6.95 -7.75
N ILE A 71 -3.90 -7.13 -6.42
CA ILE A 71 -3.56 -8.42 -5.82
C ILE A 71 -4.77 -9.36 -5.88
N SER A 72 -4.57 -10.65 -6.18
CA SER A 72 -5.67 -11.62 -6.05
C SER A 72 -5.98 -11.90 -4.58
N PRO A 73 -7.25 -12.21 -4.23
CA PRO A 73 -7.62 -12.55 -2.85
C PRO A 73 -6.78 -13.69 -2.27
N THR A 74 -6.52 -14.73 -3.07
CA THR A 74 -5.70 -15.89 -2.66
C THR A 74 -4.27 -15.46 -2.34
N LEU A 75 -3.67 -14.59 -3.16
CA LEU A 75 -2.31 -14.10 -2.93
C LEU A 75 -2.26 -13.17 -1.71
N LEU A 76 -3.26 -12.31 -1.53
CA LEU A 76 -3.35 -11.47 -0.32
C LEU A 76 -3.43 -12.33 0.94
N SER A 77 -4.32 -13.35 0.97
CA SER A 77 -4.42 -14.28 2.10
C SER A 77 -3.11 -14.98 2.40
N ARG A 78 -2.37 -15.41 1.35
CA ARG A 78 -1.07 -16.04 1.51
C ARG A 78 -0.05 -15.08 2.11
N ARG A 79 0.05 -13.84 1.60
CA ARG A 79 0.96 -12.82 2.11
C ARG A 79 0.68 -12.44 3.56
N LEU A 80 -0.59 -12.34 3.93
CA LEU A 80 -0.97 -12.07 5.32
C LEU A 80 -0.55 -13.21 6.26
N LYS A 81 -0.67 -14.48 5.82
CA LYS A 81 -0.17 -15.62 6.60
C LYS A 81 1.36 -15.61 6.74
N GLU A 82 2.09 -15.33 5.66
CA GLU A 82 3.54 -15.20 5.70
C GLU A 82 3.97 -14.10 6.67
N LEU A 83 3.37 -12.92 6.61
CA LEU A 83 3.65 -11.82 7.56
C LEU A 83 3.31 -12.16 9.02
N GLN A 84 2.31 -13.04 9.25
CA GLN A 84 2.04 -13.56 10.60
C GLN A 84 3.14 -14.52 11.06
N GLN A 85 3.62 -15.40 10.18
CA GLN A 85 4.72 -16.33 10.48
C GLN A 85 6.03 -15.59 10.77
N ASP A 86 6.27 -14.49 10.05
CA ASP A 86 7.42 -13.60 10.26
C ASP A 86 7.27 -12.69 11.50
N GLY A 87 6.15 -12.79 12.23
CA GLY A 87 5.91 -12.03 13.45
C GLY A 87 5.63 -10.53 13.24
N LEU A 88 5.31 -10.10 12.02
CA LEU A 88 5.05 -8.69 11.70
C LEU A 88 3.61 -8.27 11.93
N LEU A 89 2.68 -9.22 11.93
CA LEU A 89 1.27 -8.96 12.22
C LEU A 89 0.63 -10.10 13.02
N ILE A 90 -0.48 -9.79 13.67
CA ILE A 90 -1.38 -10.75 14.30
C ILE A 90 -2.77 -10.64 13.67
N SER A 91 -3.50 -11.74 13.65
CA SER A 91 -4.93 -11.76 13.30
C SER A 91 -5.75 -12.15 14.51
N GLN A 92 -6.68 -11.29 14.90
CA GLN A 92 -7.56 -11.52 16.05
C GLN A 92 -8.96 -11.00 15.72
N ASN A 93 -9.99 -11.81 15.96
CA ASN A 93 -11.40 -11.46 15.71
C ASN A 93 -11.70 -10.95 14.29
N GLY A 94 -11.00 -11.47 13.27
CA GLY A 94 -11.16 -11.04 11.88
C GLY A 94 -10.42 -9.74 11.52
N GLU A 95 -9.70 -9.15 12.47
CA GLU A 95 -8.84 -7.99 12.24
C GLU A 95 -7.37 -8.38 12.13
N TYR A 96 -6.65 -7.66 11.30
CA TYR A 96 -5.19 -7.71 11.18
C TYR A 96 -4.57 -6.48 11.87
N ARG A 97 -3.61 -6.72 12.74
CA ARG A 97 -2.90 -5.66 13.47
C ARG A 97 -1.41 -5.89 13.40
N LEU A 98 -0.65 -4.82 13.20
CA LEU A 98 0.81 -4.89 13.26
C LEU A 98 1.28 -5.19 14.68
N THR A 99 2.34 -5.97 14.77
CA THR A 99 3.13 -6.13 16.00
C THR A 99 4.09 -4.92 16.16
N PRO A 100 4.78 -4.77 17.28
CA PRO A 100 5.85 -3.77 17.39
C PRO A 100 6.88 -3.86 16.26
N ALA A 101 7.29 -5.07 15.87
CA ALA A 101 8.22 -5.28 14.75
C ALA A 101 7.62 -4.83 13.40
N GLY A 102 6.32 -5.03 13.20
CA GLY A 102 5.60 -4.53 12.02
C GLY A 102 5.46 -3.00 12.00
N GLU A 103 5.22 -2.38 13.17
CA GLU A 103 5.16 -0.91 13.28
C GLU A 103 6.52 -0.25 13.03
N ASP A 104 7.63 -0.86 13.44
CA ASP A 104 8.99 -0.36 13.20
C ASP A 104 9.33 -0.26 11.70
N LEU A 105 8.62 -1.01 10.83
CA LEU A 105 8.77 -0.87 9.37
C LEU A 105 8.17 0.42 8.81
N ARG A 106 7.50 1.24 9.63
CA ARG A 106 6.87 2.51 9.21
C ARG A 106 7.84 3.44 8.50
N GLU A 107 9.00 3.67 9.10
CA GLU A 107 10.01 4.58 8.53
C GLU A 107 10.55 4.05 7.19
N LEU A 108 10.72 2.72 7.08
CA LEU A 108 11.19 2.10 5.85
C LEU A 108 10.15 2.23 4.72
N VAL A 109 8.87 1.97 5.02
CA VAL A 109 7.76 2.10 4.06
C VAL A 109 7.59 3.57 3.63
N MET A 110 7.61 4.50 4.59
CA MET A 110 7.52 5.93 4.31
C MET A 110 8.74 6.42 3.52
N GLY A 111 9.94 5.98 3.90
CA GLY A 111 11.18 6.28 3.18
C GLY A 111 11.14 5.81 1.73
N LEU A 112 10.60 4.62 1.48
CA LEU A 112 10.38 4.11 0.11
C LEU A 112 9.42 5.00 -0.68
N GLY A 113 8.34 5.47 -0.06
CA GLY A 113 7.37 6.39 -0.68
C GLY A 113 8.00 7.75 -1.02
N PHE A 114 8.74 8.36 -0.09
CA PHE A 114 9.47 9.61 -0.33
C PHE A 114 10.54 9.46 -1.41
N TRP A 115 11.29 8.35 -1.40
CA TRP A 115 12.26 8.04 -2.44
C TRP A 115 11.58 7.90 -3.81
N GLY A 116 10.46 7.16 -3.85
CA GLY A 116 9.69 6.96 -5.08
C GLY A 116 9.16 8.28 -5.66
N THR A 117 8.61 9.17 -4.82
CA THR A 117 8.12 10.48 -5.27
C THR A 117 9.26 11.37 -5.78
N ARG A 118 10.43 11.29 -5.17
CA ARG A 118 11.59 12.11 -5.52
C ARG A 118 12.27 11.67 -6.81
N TRP A 119 12.42 10.36 -7.01
CA TRP A 119 13.31 9.81 -8.04
C TRP A 119 12.60 9.07 -9.17
N VAL A 120 11.39 8.56 -8.93
CA VAL A 120 10.63 7.91 -9.99
C VAL A 120 9.93 8.97 -10.84
N ASP A 121 10.03 8.84 -12.15
CA ASP A 121 9.40 9.75 -13.09
C ASP A 121 7.87 9.78 -12.88
N THR A 122 7.35 10.99 -12.64
CA THR A 122 5.92 11.24 -12.44
C THR A 122 5.07 10.79 -13.63
N HIS A 123 5.60 10.90 -14.86
CA HIS A 123 4.90 10.40 -16.05
C HIS A 123 4.67 8.89 -16.02
N LYS A 124 5.58 8.13 -15.39
CA LYS A 124 5.39 6.69 -15.17
C LYS A 124 4.30 6.40 -14.14
N SER A 125 4.24 7.20 -13.09
CA SER A 125 3.19 7.08 -12.06
C SER A 125 1.81 7.34 -12.64
N LEU A 126 1.66 8.37 -13.46
CA LEU A 126 0.40 8.79 -14.09
C LEU A 126 -0.04 7.91 -15.29
N LYS A 127 0.68 6.83 -15.60
CA LYS A 127 0.24 5.82 -16.60
C LYS A 127 -0.64 4.71 -15.99
N ASN A 128 -0.56 4.49 -14.69
CA ASN A 128 -1.26 3.39 -14.01
C ASN A 128 -2.31 3.94 -13.06
N LEU A 129 -3.23 4.75 -13.59
CA LEU A 129 -4.31 5.34 -12.82
C LEU A 129 -5.33 4.28 -12.42
N ASP A 130 -5.78 4.34 -11.17
CA ASP A 130 -6.83 3.48 -10.62
C ASP A 130 -7.75 4.34 -9.75
N PRO A 131 -9.00 4.57 -10.16
CA PRO A 131 -9.93 5.42 -9.42
C PRO A 131 -10.23 4.85 -8.02
N SER A 132 -10.26 3.51 -7.89
CA SER A 132 -10.55 2.88 -6.60
C SER A 132 -9.45 3.16 -5.58
N LEU A 133 -8.18 3.09 -6.02
CA LEU A 133 -7.03 3.38 -5.16
C LEU A 133 -6.97 4.87 -4.81
N LEU A 134 -7.18 5.76 -5.80
CA LEU A 134 -7.20 7.20 -5.55
C LEU A 134 -8.26 7.59 -4.52
N MET A 135 -9.50 7.16 -4.75
CA MET A 135 -10.62 7.49 -3.86
C MET A 135 -10.45 6.86 -2.46
N TRP A 136 -9.86 5.66 -2.40
CA TRP A 136 -9.54 5.01 -1.13
C TRP A 136 -8.49 5.79 -0.32
N ASP A 137 -7.47 6.31 -0.99
CA ASP A 137 -6.44 7.13 -0.36
C ASP A 137 -6.98 8.51 0.04
N MET A 138 -7.76 9.17 -0.82
CA MET A 138 -8.39 10.45 -0.54
C MET A 138 -9.30 10.36 0.68
N ARG A 139 -10.15 9.32 0.77
CA ARG A 139 -11.01 9.07 1.92
C ARG A 139 -10.25 9.14 3.26
N ARG A 140 -9.05 8.56 3.32
CA ARG A 140 -8.26 8.47 4.56
C ARG A 140 -7.58 9.75 4.99
N HIS A 141 -7.35 10.65 4.04
CA HIS A 141 -6.55 11.85 4.26
C HIS A 141 -7.36 13.14 4.09
N LEU A 142 -8.66 13.00 3.82
CA LEU A 142 -9.57 14.13 3.81
C LEU A 142 -9.58 14.78 5.21
N ASP A 143 -9.41 16.10 5.24
CA ASP A 143 -9.54 16.89 6.47
C ASP A 143 -10.99 17.37 6.59
N PRO A 144 -11.77 16.86 7.55
CA PRO A 144 -13.17 17.27 7.72
C PRO A 144 -13.31 18.66 8.37
N GLN A 145 -12.26 19.24 8.94
CA GLN A 145 -12.32 20.51 9.69
C GLN A 145 -12.87 21.69 8.87
N PRO A 146 -12.49 21.88 7.59
CA PRO A 146 -13.03 22.96 6.77
C PRO A 146 -14.44 22.72 6.24
N LEU A 147 -15.00 21.52 6.44
CA LEU A 147 -16.34 21.17 6.00
C LEU A 147 -17.40 21.60 7.02
N PRO A 148 -18.65 21.85 6.59
CA PRO A 148 -19.75 22.15 7.52
C PRO A 148 -19.91 21.04 8.57
N PRO A 149 -20.29 21.40 9.84
CA PRO A 149 -20.42 20.43 10.94
C PRO A 149 -21.72 19.60 10.84
N ARG A 150 -22.12 19.25 9.65
CA ARG A 150 -23.25 18.38 9.30
C ARG A 150 -22.78 17.30 8.35
N ARG A 151 -23.63 16.31 8.07
CA ARG A 151 -23.33 15.37 7.00
C ARG A 151 -23.15 16.13 5.68
N CYS A 152 -22.06 15.87 4.99
CA CYS A 152 -21.77 16.39 3.67
C CYS A 152 -21.57 15.23 2.69
N THR A 153 -22.17 15.33 1.53
CA THR A 153 -22.03 14.34 0.45
C THR A 153 -21.37 15.00 -0.75
N ILE A 154 -20.23 14.45 -1.17
CA ILE A 154 -19.42 14.95 -2.28
C ILE A 154 -19.39 13.89 -3.35
N GLN A 155 -19.87 14.22 -4.55
CA GLN A 155 -19.78 13.32 -5.71
C GLN A 155 -18.58 13.69 -6.57
N PHE A 156 -17.79 12.68 -6.92
CA PHE A 156 -16.72 12.78 -7.92
C PHE A 156 -17.13 12.03 -9.16
N ASN A 157 -17.00 12.67 -10.32
CA ASN A 157 -17.22 12.08 -11.63
C ASN A 157 -15.94 12.13 -12.46
N PHE A 158 -15.53 10.99 -13.01
CA PHE A 158 -14.40 10.86 -13.93
C PHE A 158 -14.95 10.55 -15.33
N PRO A 159 -15.21 11.57 -16.16
CA PRO A 159 -16.04 11.43 -17.39
C PRO A 159 -15.42 10.51 -18.45
N GLU A 160 -14.09 10.36 -18.47
CA GLU A 160 -13.40 9.51 -19.43
C GLU A 160 -13.51 7.99 -19.12
N LEU A 161 -14.00 7.63 -17.92
CA LEU A 161 -14.12 6.24 -17.52
C LEU A 161 -15.47 5.67 -17.96
N SER A 162 -15.45 4.49 -18.58
CA SER A 162 -16.68 3.76 -18.94
C SER A 162 -17.35 3.07 -17.74
N ASN A 163 -16.53 2.66 -16.77
CA ASN A 163 -16.97 1.99 -15.55
C ASN A 163 -16.36 2.68 -14.33
N ARG A 164 -17.07 2.67 -13.20
CA ARG A 164 -16.62 3.29 -11.95
C ARG A 164 -16.26 4.77 -12.13
N ARG A 165 -17.07 5.48 -12.90
CA ARG A 165 -16.87 6.90 -13.12
C ARG A 165 -17.35 7.76 -11.96
N ASP A 166 -18.37 7.30 -11.23
CA ASP A 166 -18.99 8.02 -10.13
C ASP A 166 -18.59 7.45 -8.78
N TRP A 167 -18.27 8.34 -7.83
CA TRP A 167 -17.84 8.04 -6.48
C TRP A 167 -18.41 9.06 -5.52
N TRP A 168 -18.75 8.64 -4.32
CA TRP A 168 -19.25 9.52 -3.27
C TRP A 168 -18.40 9.41 -2.03
N LEU A 169 -18.00 10.56 -1.48
CA LEU A 169 -17.49 10.69 -0.13
C LEU A 169 -18.61 11.24 0.74
N VAL A 170 -18.98 10.51 1.77
CA VAL A 170 -19.96 10.93 2.77
C VAL A 170 -19.21 11.23 4.06
N VAL A 171 -19.17 12.51 4.43
CA VAL A 171 -18.51 12.97 5.65
C VAL A 171 -19.56 13.21 6.70
N ASN A 172 -19.44 12.58 7.87
CA ASN A 172 -20.38 12.74 8.96
C ASN A 172 -19.66 12.67 10.31
N ALA A 173 -19.74 13.72 11.11
CA ALA A 173 -19.11 13.81 12.43
C ALA A 173 -17.59 13.47 12.44
N GLY A 174 -16.89 13.77 11.37
CA GLY A 174 -15.45 13.49 11.21
C GLY A 174 -15.13 12.13 10.57
N ASP A 175 -16.10 11.22 10.49
CA ASP A 175 -15.95 9.97 9.74
C ASP A 175 -16.18 10.20 8.26
N VAL A 176 -15.41 9.50 7.43
CA VAL A 176 -15.49 9.60 5.97
C VAL A 176 -15.76 8.22 5.37
N ASP A 177 -16.92 8.07 4.74
CA ASP A 177 -17.28 6.86 4.01
C ASP A 177 -17.09 7.04 2.50
N LEU A 178 -16.66 5.97 1.84
CA LEU A 178 -16.49 5.90 0.39
C LEU A 178 -17.51 4.95 -0.21
N CYS A 179 -18.39 5.48 -1.08
CA CYS A 179 -19.40 4.74 -1.78
C CYS A 179 -19.12 4.70 -3.30
N GLN A 180 -19.35 3.54 -3.94
CA GLN A 180 -19.30 3.33 -5.39
C GLN A 180 -20.68 3.33 -6.04
N THR A 181 -21.71 3.33 -5.23
CA THR A 181 -23.12 3.45 -5.64
C THR A 181 -23.69 4.65 -4.91
N ASP A 182 -24.67 5.28 -5.53
CA ASP A 182 -25.36 6.43 -4.93
C ASP A 182 -25.84 6.07 -3.51
N PRO A 183 -25.37 6.77 -2.48
CA PRO A 183 -25.77 6.51 -1.09
C PRO A 183 -27.19 6.99 -0.77
N GLY A 184 -27.89 7.64 -1.72
CA GLY A 184 -29.24 8.14 -1.57
C GLY A 184 -29.35 9.41 -0.72
N PHE A 185 -28.26 10.13 -0.54
CA PHE A 185 -28.24 11.44 0.13
C PHE A 185 -28.20 12.58 -0.88
N GLU A 186 -28.75 13.72 -0.54
CA GLU A 186 -28.57 14.94 -1.31
C GLU A 186 -27.07 15.24 -1.44
N VAL A 187 -26.63 15.56 -2.65
CA VAL A 187 -25.23 15.87 -2.94
C VAL A 187 -24.99 17.37 -2.74
N ASP A 188 -24.10 17.69 -1.81
CA ASP A 188 -23.75 19.08 -1.50
C ASP A 188 -22.76 19.65 -2.52
N LEU A 189 -21.83 18.82 -3.02
CA LEU A 189 -20.79 19.25 -3.96
C LEU A 189 -20.59 18.22 -5.06
N TYR A 190 -20.65 18.67 -6.30
CA TYR A 190 -20.32 17.90 -7.49
C TYR A 190 -18.95 18.29 -8.02
N VAL A 191 -18.12 17.32 -8.29
CA VAL A 191 -16.77 17.48 -8.85
C VAL A 191 -16.66 16.64 -10.10
N GLU A 192 -16.44 17.30 -11.23
CA GLU A 192 -16.17 16.62 -12.50
C GLU A 192 -14.75 16.94 -12.95
N THR A 193 -13.94 15.93 -13.18
CA THR A 193 -12.53 16.10 -13.57
C THR A 193 -11.96 14.79 -14.12
N PRO A 194 -11.02 14.83 -15.09
CA PRO A 194 -10.30 13.63 -15.48
C PRO A 194 -9.54 13.01 -14.29
N LEU A 195 -9.54 11.68 -14.21
CA LEU A 195 -8.83 10.92 -13.17
C LEU A 195 -7.35 11.33 -13.06
N LYS A 196 -6.73 11.66 -14.21
CA LYS A 196 -5.36 12.15 -14.25
C LYS A 196 -5.19 13.49 -13.52
N SER A 197 -6.12 14.42 -13.73
CA SER A 197 -6.11 15.73 -13.06
C SER A 197 -6.28 15.57 -11.55
N MET A 198 -7.27 14.76 -11.12
CA MET A 198 -7.48 14.47 -9.71
C MET A 198 -6.27 13.81 -9.06
N THR A 199 -5.67 12.82 -9.73
CA THR A 199 -4.44 12.17 -9.24
C THR A 199 -3.27 13.15 -9.16
N SER A 200 -3.15 14.08 -10.11
CA SER A 200 -2.09 15.11 -10.11
C SER A 200 -2.25 16.07 -8.93
N ILE A 201 -3.48 16.46 -8.61
CA ILE A 201 -3.78 17.27 -7.41
C ILE A 201 -3.40 16.49 -6.16
N TRP A 202 -3.88 15.24 -6.06
CA TRP A 202 -3.62 14.36 -4.91
C TRP A 202 -2.11 14.16 -4.64
N MET A 203 -1.33 13.99 -5.70
CA MET A 203 0.13 13.84 -5.61
C MET A 203 0.89 15.16 -5.40
N GLY A 204 0.21 16.32 -5.34
CA GLY A 204 0.84 17.63 -5.21
C GLY A 204 1.59 18.09 -6.47
N VAL A 205 1.30 17.51 -7.63
CA VAL A 205 1.87 17.89 -8.94
C VAL A 205 1.11 19.08 -9.54
N SER A 206 -0.18 19.19 -9.20
CA SER A 206 -1.07 20.28 -9.58
C SER A 206 -1.89 20.77 -8.39
N THR A 207 -2.72 21.78 -8.58
CA THR A 207 -3.67 22.29 -7.57
C THR A 207 -5.07 22.37 -8.16
N VAL A 208 -6.09 22.38 -7.31
CA VAL A 208 -7.48 22.61 -7.73
C VAL A 208 -7.59 23.87 -8.57
N ALA A 209 -7.00 24.98 -8.12
CA ALA A 209 -7.05 26.24 -8.85
C ALA A 209 -6.39 26.17 -10.24
N ALA A 210 -5.26 25.47 -10.35
CA ALA A 210 -4.56 25.28 -11.63
C ALA A 210 -5.38 24.43 -12.60
N GLU A 211 -6.03 23.38 -12.13
CA GLU A 211 -6.85 22.51 -12.97
C GLU A 211 -8.16 23.20 -13.39
N ILE A 212 -8.77 24.04 -12.54
CA ILE A 212 -9.90 24.91 -12.90
C ILE A 212 -9.49 25.91 -13.99
N ALA A 213 -8.38 26.61 -13.79
CA ALA A 213 -7.86 27.59 -14.77
C ALA A 213 -7.54 26.96 -16.13
N ALA A 214 -7.19 25.68 -16.13
CA ALA A 214 -6.93 24.90 -17.34
C ALA A 214 -8.19 24.29 -17.97
N GLY A 215 -9.39 24.52 -17.41
CA GLY A 215 -10.64 23.97 -17.89
C GLY A 215 -10.76 22.45 -17.78
N ARG A 216 -10.05 21.84 -16.83
CA ARG A 216 -10.06 20.39 -16.58
C ARG A 216 -10.69 19.99 -15.25
N PHE A 217 -11.25 20.96 -14.55
CA PHE A 217 -11.84 20.71 -13.23
C PHE A 217 -13.09 21.57 -13.08
N ASP A 218 -14.23 20.92 -12.98
CA ASP A 218 -15.51 21.56 -12.76
C ASP A 218 -16.00 21.26 -11.36
N VAL A 219 -16.51 22.28 -10.66
CA VAL A 219 -17.07 22.14 -9.33
C VAL A 219 -18.35 22.96 -9.22
N SER A 220 -19.42 22.32 -8.74
CA SER A 220 -20.71 22.98 -8.54
C SER A 220 -21.39 22.50 -7.27
N GLY A 221 -22.25 23.34 -6.69
CA GLY A 221 -22.94 23.08 -5.41
C GLY A 221 -22.58 24.10 -4.33
N ASP A 222 -22.32 23.63 -3.12
CA ASP A 222 -22.02 24.47 -1.96
C ASP A 222 -20.77 25.31 -2.18
N LYS A 223 -20.92 26.63 -2.13
CA LYS A 223 -19.84 27.60 -2.47
C LYS A 223 -18.73 27.60 -1.44
N GLU A 224 -19.04 27.39 -0.17
CA GLU A 224 -18.03 27.35 0.89
C GLU A 224 -17.19 26.08 0.82
N MET A 225 -17.83 24.94 0.59
CA MET A 225 -17.13 23.68 0.35
C MET A 225 -16.23 23.77 -0.89
N ALA A 226 -16.72 24.35 -1.99
CA ALA A 226 -15.94 24.56 -3.21
C ALA A 226 -14.72 25.47 -2.96
N ARG A 227 -14.90 26.59 -2.24
CA ARG A 227 -13.83 27.54 -1.92
C ARG A 227 -12.72 26.91 -1.10
N HIS A 228 -13.07 26.04 -0.15
CA HIS A 228 -12.13 25.39 0.76
C HIS A 228 -11.67 24.01 0.26
N MET A 229 -11.96 23.64 -1.00
CA MET A 229 -11.73 22.30 -1.52
C MET A 229 -10.28 21.85 -1.37
N GLN A 230 -9.29 22.68 -1.74
CA GLN A 230 -7.89 22.32 -1.62
C GLN A 230 -7.47 22.01 -0.17
N ALA A 231 -8.13 22.63 0.82
CA ALA A 231 -7.86 22.41 2.24
C ALA A 231 -8.44 21.08 2.74
N TRP A 232 -9.77 20.86 2.54
CA TRP A 232 -10.39 19.63 3.03
C TRP A 232 -10.04 18.38 2.21
N LEU A 233 -9.68 18.54 0.92
CA LEU A 233 -9.29 17.42 0.07
C LEU A 233 -8.04 16.71 0.61
N GLY A 234 -7.16 17.44 1.27
CA GLY A 234 -5.87 16.94 1.70
C GLY A 234 -4.92 16.68 0.52
N LEU A 235 -3.84 16.01 0.79
CA LEU A 235 -2.85 15.57 -0.19
C LEU A 235 -2.26 14.22 0.23
N SER A 236 -1.68 13.51 -0.71
CA SER A 236 -0.85 12.35 -0.40
C SER A 236 0.23 12.73 0.63
N PRO A 237 0.51 11.90 1.63
CA PRO A 237 1.60 12.12 2.58
C PRO A 237 2.95 12.40 1.90
N PHE A 238 3.12 11.91 0.67
CA PHE A 238 4.34 12.06 -0.13
C PHE A 238 4.36 13.31 -1.01
N ALA A 239 3.27 14.08 -1.11
CA ALA A 239 3.16 15.25 -1.97
C ALA A 239 4.20 16.34 -1.65
N LYS A 240 4.65 16.43 -0.39
CA LYS A 240 5.68 17.39 0.04
C LYS A 240 7.12 16.94 -0.24
N ALA A 241 7.32 15.76 -0.83
CA ALA A 241 8.67 15.28 -1.16
C ALA A 241 9.28 16.19 -2.23
N GLN A 242 10.35 16.90 -1.89
CA GLN A 242 11.05 17.77 -2.83
C GLN A 242 11.75 16.94 -3.90
N LYS A 243 11.48 17.27 -5.17
CA LYS A 243 12.26 16.72 -6.28
C LYS A 243 13.60 17.47 -6.37
N PRO A 244 14.72 16.77 -6.72
CA PRO A 244 15.97 17.46 -6.99
C PRO A 244 15.80 18.50 -8.09
N ALA A 245 16.35 19.69 -7.90
CA ALA A 245 16.24 20.81 -8.87
C ALA A 245 16.99 20.55 -10.18
N ALA A 246 17.89 19.55 -10.25
CA ALA A 246 18.67 19.20 -11.43
C ALA A 246 19.02 17.70 -11.41
N PRO A 247 19.36 17.07 -12.56
CA PRO A 247 19.89 15.71 -12.55
C PRO A 247 21.16 15.67 -11.70
N VAL A 248 21.09 14.86 -10.63
CA VAL A 248 22.22 14.69 -9.71
C VAL A 248 23.33 14.00 -10.49
N GLN A 249 24.48 14.66 -10.60
CA GLN A 249 25.69 14.00 -11.07
C GLN A 249 26.00 12.81 -10.14
N PRO A 250 26.53 11.70 -10.67
CA PRO A 250 26.88 10.57 -9.84
C PRO A 250 27.83 11.02 -8.73
N THR A 251 27.42 10.83 -7.50
CA THR A 251 28.27 11.12 -6.32
C THR A 251 29.58 10.36 -6.48
N PRO A 252 30.74 11.00 -6.28
CA PRO A 252 32.01 10.30 -6.28
C PRO A 252 31.90 9.09 -5.33
N ARG A 253 32.34 7.92 -5.77
CA ARG A 253 32.32 6.72 -4.92
C ARG A 253 33.02 7.05 -3.60
N VAL A 254 32.25 7.16 -2.54
CA VAL A 254 32.85 7.15 -1.18
C VAL A 254 33.48 5.78 -1.01
N PRO A 255 34.78 5.66 -0.78
CA PRO A 255 35.37 4.37 -0.50
C PRO A 255 34.65 3.76 0.70
N TYR A 256 34.22 2.52 0.59
CA TYR A 256 33.68 1.79 1.72
C TYR A 256 34.58 2.01 2.92
N LEU A 257 33.99 2.47 4.04
CA LEU A 257 34.66 2.65 5.31
C LEU A 257 35.69 1.52 5.53
N LYS A 258 36.97 1.87 5.52
CA LYS A 258 37.97 1.02 6.12
C LYS A 258 37.60 0.97 7.61
N VAL A 259 36.95 -0.10 8.02
CA VAL A 259 36.83 -0.42 9.46
C VAL A 259 38.25 -0.46 9.95
N ALA A 260 38.60 0.51 10.81
CA ALA A 260 39.89 0.50 11.49
C ALA A 260 40.00 -0.81 12.26
N GLN A 261 40.92 -1.65 11.83
CA GLN A 261 41.35 -2.79 12.63
C GLN A 261 42.08 -2.20 13.83
N GLY A 262 41.40 -2.20 14.98
CA GLY A 262 41.97 -1.95 16.30
C GLY A 262 42.09 -3.26 17.05
#